data_8678d70e4f595ef44af51b5a4ffefb19
#
_entry.id   8678d70e4f595ef44af51b5a4ffefb19
#
_cell.length_a   1.000
_cell.length_b   1.000
_cell.length_c   1.000
_cell.angle_alpha   90.00
_cell.angle_beta   90.00
_cell.angle_gamma   90.00
#
_symmetry.space_group_name_H-M   'P 1'
#
loop_
_entity.id
_entity.type
_entity.pdbx_description
1 polymer ?
#
loop_
_entity_poly.entity_id
_entity_poly.type
_entity_poly.pdbx_seq_one_letter_code
_entity_poly.pdbx_strand_id
1 'polypeptide(L)'
;EFTEEQFDDLINRKRIDWRFIDGELFVLDNFLDSLRVYPKEVPGMRPDSTDGIALRNEMLKKMESQNGLARVITLKASVSVPGALEGETVCAWLPVAAACRQQSHIEVLDMTSEGSIAPTNASARTASWVSSTDRSFSVTYRYRIDAPYCDIYGGALPSHPCMDAPLPEDTSEDRPHIAFTPYLQQLTARVIDGLEDPLDRARAIYDYLTQHIDYRY
;
A
#
# COMPACT_ATOMS: atom_id res chain seq x y z
N GLU A 1 29.40 -2.93 3.20
CA GLU A 1 29.66 -3.08 4.66
C GLU A 1 29.57 -1.69 5.28
N PHE A 2 28.95 -1.56 6.44
CA PHE A 2 28.92 -0.34 7.24
C PHE A 2 30.01 -0.41 8.29
N THR A 3 30.61 0.74 8.57
CA THR A 3 31.44 0.87 9.79
C THR A 3 30.52 0.99 11.01
N GLU A 4 31.03 0.72 12.19
CA GLU A 4 30.29 0.88 13.45
C GLU A 4 29.75 2.32 13.61
N GLU A 5 30.56 3.33 13.30
CA GLU A 5 30.18 4.73 13.35
C GLU A 5 29.03 5.07 12.38
N GLN A 6 29.04 4.52 11.16
CA GLN A 6 27.97 4.69 10.17
C GLN A 6 26.67 4.02 10.64
N PHE A 7 26.78 2.86 11.28
CA PHE A 7 25.63 2.16 11.80
C PHE A 7 25.00 2.91 12.99
N ASP A 8 25.82 3.43 13.90
CA ASP A 8 25.36 4.25 15.02
C ASP A 8 24.70 5.56 14.54
N ASP A 9 25.26 6.21 13.52
CA ASP A 9 24.62 7.40 12.90
C ASP A 9 23.24 7.07 12.35
N LEU A 10 23.09 5.95 11.64
CA LEU A 10 21.78 5.53 11.10
C LEU A 10 20.77 5.20 12.21
N ILE A 11 21.20 4.59 13.30
CA ILE A 11 20.37 4.34 14.49
C ILE A 11 19.93 5.68 15.11
N ASN A 12 20.87 6.60 15.35
CA ASN A 12 20.59 7.90 15.96
C ASN A 12 19.66 8.75 15.12
N ARG A 13 19.78 8.67 13.79
CA ARG A 13 18.91 9.34 12.83
C ARG A 13 17.60 8.58 12.60
N LYS A 14 17.39 7.44 13.27
CA LYS A 14 16.20 6.61 13.17
C LYS A 14 15.94 6.09 11.74
N ARG A 15 17.02 5.77 11.02
CA ARG A 15 16.98 5.20 9.67
C ARG A 15 17.05 3.67 9.66
N ILE A 16 17.37 3.07 10.79
CA ILE A 16 17.36 1.62 11.04
C ILE A 16 16.42 1.37 12.20
N ASP A 17 15.50 0.45 12.05
CA ASP A 17 14.67 -0.04 13.14
C ASP A 17 15.42 -1.19 13.85
N TRP A 18 15.51 -1.10 15.17
CA TRP A 18 16.27 -2.03 15.99
C TRP A 18 15.57 -2.36 17.30
N ARG A 19 15.90 -3.52 17.85
CA ARG A 19 15.37 -3.97 19.15
C ARG A 19 16.45 -4.76 19.90
N PHE A 20 16.42 -4.67 21.22
CA PHE A 20 17.13 -5.63 22.06
C PHE A 20 16.19 -6.81 22.36
N ILE A 21 16.68 -8.03 22.08
CA ILE A 21 16.00 -9.28 22.39
C ILE A 21 17.03 -10.15 23.13
N ASP A 22 16.72 -10.53 24.37
CA ASP A 22 17.60 -11.33 25.24
C ASP A 22 19.03 -10.78 25.40
N GLY A 23 19.18 -9.45 25.36
CA GLY A 23 20.47 -8.77 25.52
C GLY A 23 21.29 -8.61 24.24
N GLU A 24 20.77 -9.07 23.10
CA GLU A 24 21.40 -8.90 21.78
C GLU A 24 20.64 -7.86 20.95
N LEU A 25 21.40 -7.12 20.14
CA LEU A 25 20.86 -6.12 19.23
C LEU A 25 20.42 -6.77 17.91
N PHE A 26 19.14 -6.66 17.60
CA PHE A 26 18.56 -7.09 16.32
C PHE A 26 18.16 -5.88 15.49
N VAL A 27 18.34 -6.00 14.18
CA VAL A 27 17.82 -5.05 13.18
C VAL A 27 16.94 -5.79 12.20
N LEU A 28 16.00 -5.08 11.56
CA LEU A 28 15.20 -5.68 10.49
C LEU A 28 16.11 -6.16 9.35
N ASP A 29 15.85 -7.35 8.82
CA ASP A 29 16.64 -7.97 7.75
C ASP A 29 16.57 -7.20 6.42
N ASN A 30 15.49 -6.46 6.19
CA ASN A 30 15.28 -5.63 5.00
C ASN A 30 15.77 -4.17 5.17
N PHE A 31 16.54 -3.84 6.23
CA PHE A 31 16.95 -2.44 6.47
C PHE A 31 17.79 -1.86 5.32
N LEU A 32 18.55 -2.69 4.61
CA LEU A 32 19.31 -2.25 3.44
C LEU A 32 18.43 -1.81 2.28
N ASP A 33 17.34 -2.50 2.05
CA ASP A 33 16.37 -2.15 1.01
C ASP A 33 15.66 -0.84 1.35
N SER A 34 15.31 -0.66 2.62
CA SER A 34 14.75 0.59 3.13
C SER A 34 15.71 1.78 2.94
N LEU A 35 17.00 1.60 3.20
CA LEU A 35 18.01 2.65 2.97
C LEU A 35 18.20 2.99 1.47
N ARG A 36 18.02 2.04 0.56
CA ARG A 36 18.09 2.26 -0.89
C ARG A 36 16.98 3.16 -1.42
N VAL A 37 15.86 3.23 -0.73
CA VAL A 37 14.78 4.17 -1.04
C VAL A 37 15.23 5.61 -0.77
N TYR A 38 16.16 5.82 0.17
CA TYR A 38 16.70 7.13 0.54
C TYR A 38 18.21 7.23 0.29
N PRO A 39 18.68 7.10 -0.95
CA PRO A 39 20.11 6.92 -1.25
C PRO A 39 20.98 8.13 -0.88
N LYS A 40 20.39 9.33 -0.70
CA LYS A 40 21.11 10.53 -0.29
C LYS A 40 21.53 10.50 1.18
N GLU A 41 20.95 9.64 1.96
CA GLU A 41 21.18 9.55 3.40
C GLU A 41 22.42 8.73 3.76
N VAL A 42 22.88 7.88 2.82
CA VAL A 42 24.05 7.01 3.02
C VAL A 42 25.05 7.25 1.89
N PRO A 43 26.19 7.89 2.17
CA PRO A 43 27.21 8.14 1.16
C PRO A 43 27.66 6.84 0.47
N GLY A 44 27.65 6.84 -0.87
CA GLY A 44 28.08 5.69 -1.67
C GLY A 44 27.03 4.58 -1.83
N MET A 45 25.86 4.69 -1.24
CA MET A 45 24.78 3.75 -1.49
C MET A 45 24.21 3.97 -2.89
N ARG A 46 24.12 2.88 -3.65
CA ARG A 46 23.43 2.93 -4.94
C ARG A 46 21.92 2.95 -4.70
N PRO A 47 21.18 3.86 -5.36
CA PRO A 47 19.73 3.81 -5.33
C PRO A 47 19.25 2.44 -5.84
N ASP A 48 18.09 2.03 -5.40
CA ASP A 48 17.39 0.91 -6.01
C ASP A 48 17.23 1.17 -7.52
N SER A 49 17.08 0.10 -8.31
CA SER A 49 17.18 0.21 -9.75
C SER A 49 16.36 1.39 -10.29
N THR A 50 16.99 2.27 -11.07
CA THR A 50 16.31 3.41 -11.70
C THR A 50 15.21 2.97 -12.69
N ASP A 51 15.16 1.69 -13.01
CA ASP A 51 14.23 1.10 -13.98
C ASP A 51 12.77 1.29 -13.56
N GLY A 52 12.45 1.09 -12.29
CA GLY A 52 11.11 1.33 -11.75
C GLY A 52 10.70 2.80 -11.81
N ILE A 53 11.62 3.72 -11.55
CA ILE A 53 11.38 5.17 -11.63
C ILE A 53 11.19 5.60 -13.09
N ALA A 54 12.04 5.10 -14.01
CA ALA A 54 11.93 5.40 -15.43
C ALA A 54 10.60 4.92 -16.00
N LEU A 55 10.21 3.68 -15.70
CA LEU A 55 8.93 3.10 -16.10
C LEU A 55 7.74 3.92 -15.54
N ARG A 56 7.78 4.26 -14.25
CA ARG A 56 6.74 5.10 -13.62
C ARG A 56 6.60 6.45 -14.33
N ASN A 57 7.72 7.13 -14.62
CA ASN A 57 7.71 8.43 -15.28
C ASN A 57 7.20 8.33 -16.72
N GLU A 58 7.53 7.27 -17.44
CA GLU A 58 6.98 6.99 -18.77
C GLU A 58 5.47 6.77 -18.71
N MET A 59 4.99 5.99 -17.73
CA MET A 59 3.56 5.74 -17.54
C MET A 59 2.80 7.02 -17.20
N LEU A 60 3.35 7.88 -16.32
CA LEU A 60 2.75 9.17 -15.97
C LEU A 60 2.62 10.08 -17.20
N LYS A 61 3.66 10.18 -18.04
CA LYS A 61 3.60 10.95 -19.30
C LYS A 61 2.55 10.42 -20.26
N LYS A 62 2.39 9.09 -20.34
CA LYS A 62 1.31 8.47 -21.13
C LYS A 62 -0.06 8.79 -20.57
N MET A 63 -0.23 8.70 -19.25
CA MET A 63 -1.48 9.04 -18.58
C MET A 63 -1.87 10.51 -18.82
N GLU A 64 -0.93 11.42 -18.70
CA GLU A 64 -1.11 12.84 -18.97
C GLU A 64 -1.55 13.09 -20.43
N SER A 65 -0.81 12.52 -21.41
CA SER A 65 -1.09 12.73 -22.84
C SER A 65 -2.40 12.10 -23.32
N GLN A 66 -2.87 11.04 -22.67
CA GLN A 66 -4.05 10.26 -23.04
C GLN A 66 -5.26 10.49 -22.11
N ASN A 67 -5.12 11.39 -21.14
CA ASN A 67 -6.13 11.63 -20.08
C ASN A 67 -6.46 10.37 -19.27
N GLY A 68 -5.49 9.49 -19.12
CA GLY A 68 -5.63 8.24 -18.40
C GLY A 68 -4.96 7.06 -19.08
N LEU A 69 -5.03 5.92 -18.46
CA LEU A 69 -4.44 4.68 -18.96
C LEU A 69 -5.29 3.48 -18.61
N ALA A 70 -5.55 2.65 -19.61
CA ALA A 70 -6.20 1.35 -19.41
C ALA A 70 -5.18 0.22 -19.60
N ARG A 71 -5.25 -0.79 -18.74
CA ARG A 71 -4.41 -2.00 -18.82
C ARG A 71 -5.21 -3.24 -18.46
N VAL A 72 -4.84 -4.35 -19.07
CA VAL A 72 -5.26 -5.68 -18.63
C VAL A 72 -4.08 -6.29 -17.87
N ILE A 73 -4.32 -6.69 -16.64
CA ILE A 73 -3.31 -7.27 -15.75
C ILE A 73 -3.69 -8.72 -15.50
N THR A 74 -2.74 -9.62 -15.67
CA THR A 74 -2.84 -11.00 -15.20
C THR A 74 -1.87 -11.16 -14.03
N LEU A 75 -2.38 -11.61 -12.90
CA LEU A 75 -1.62 -11.75 -11.66
C LEU A 75 -1.78 -13.17 -11.14
N LYS A 76 -0.66 -13.77 -10.71
CA LYS A 76 -0.65 -15.00 -9.92
C LYS A 76 -0.18 -14.65 -8.50
N ALA A 77 -1.03 -14.88 -7.52
CA ALA A 77 -0.69 -14.82 -6.12
C ALA A 77 -0.50 -16.23 -5.56
N SER A 78 0.47 -16.41 -4.68
CA SER A 78 0.71 -17.68 -4.02
C SER A 78 1.20 -17.49 -2.59
N VAL A 79 0.88 -18.44 -1.72
CA VAL A 79 1.35 -18.51 -0.34
C VAL A 79 1.68 -19.96 0.01
N SER A 80 2.73 -20.14 0.80
CA SER A 80 3.13 -21.44 1.35
C SER A 80 3.27 -21.37 2.85
N VAL A 81 2.93 -22.45 3.54
CA VAL A 81 3.00 -22.59 5.00
C VAL A 81 3.95 -23.76 5.34
N PRO A 82 5.27 -23.56 5.17
CA PRO A 82 6.23 -24.67 5.26
C PRO A 82 6.42 -25.20 6.70
N GLY A 83 6.09 -24.42 7.71
CA GLY A 83 6.25 -24.79 9.13
C GLY A 83 5.07 -25.55 9.73
N ALA A 84 4.00 -25.79 9.00
CA ALA A 84 2.86 -26.52 9.54
C ALA A 84 3.19 -28.01 9.72
N LEU A 85 2.82 -28.55 10.89
CA LEU A 85 3.00 -29.97 11.21
C LEU A 85 2.06 -30.85 10.38
N GLU A 86 2.43 -32.11 10.21
CA GLU A 86 1.59 -33.09 9.52
C GLU A 86 0.23 -33.26 10.25
N GLY A 87 -0.86 -33.17 9.52
CA GLY A 87 -2.22 -33.25 10.07
C GLY A 87 -2.79 -31.97 10.66
N GLU A 88 -1.99 -30.91 10.81
CA GLU A 88 -2.54 -29.60 11.19
C GLU A 88 -3.41 -29.00 10.09
N THR A 89 -4.54 -28.42 10.48
CA THR A 89 -5.37 -27.66 9.57
C THR A 89 -4.78 -26.26 9.40
N VAL A 90 -4.47 -25.90 8.17
CA VAL A 90 -4.02 -24.56 7.80
C VAL A 90 -5.13 -23.80 7.10
N CYS A 91 -5.18 -22.50 7.37
CA CYS A 91 -6.05 -21.57 6.67
C CYS A 91 -5.18 -20.58 5.89
N ALA A 92 -5.53 -20.32 4.64
CA ALA A 92 -4.80 -19.39 3.78
C ALA A 92 -5.78 -18.42 3.12
N TRP A 93 -5.35 -17.17 2.97
CA TRP A 93 -6.10 -16.12 2.27
C TRP A 93 -5.17 -15.36 1.34
N LEU A 94 -5.61 -15.15 0.10
CA LEU A 94 -4.91 -14.34 -0.87
C LEU A 94 -5.85 -13.26 -1.41
N PRO A 95 -5.41 -11.99 -1.50
CA PRO A 95 -6.22 -10.92 -2.06
C PRO A 95 -6.47 -11.17 -3.55
N VAL A 96 -7.68 -10.86 -4.00
CA VAL A 96 -8.10 -10.94 -5.40
C VAL A 96 -8.75 -9.62 -5.79
N ALA A 97 -8.59 -9.20 -7.04
CA ALA A 97 -9.19 -7.96 -7.51
C ALA A 97 -10.72 -7.96 -7.29
N ALA A 98 -11.24 -6.85 -6.75
CA ALA A 98 -12.67 -6.61 -6.58
C ALA A 98 -13.19 -5.67 -7.67
N ALA A 99 -14.46 -5.81 -8.04
CA ALA A 99 -15.11 -4.86 -8.95
C ALA A 99 -15.27 -3.51 -8.25
N CYS A 100 -14.72 -2.48 -8.85
CA CYS A 100 -14.84 -1.11 -8.39
C CYS A 100 -14.77 -0.14 -9.58
N ARG A 101 -14.84 1.15 -9.32
CA ARG A 101 -14.83 2.18 -10.36
C ARG A 101 -13.65 2.06 -11.34
N GLN A 102 -12.49 1.62 -10.85
CA GLN A 102 -11.27 1.50 -11.67
C GLN A 102 -10.97 0.07 -12.12
N GLN A 103 -11.65 -0.94 -11.57
CA GLN A 103 -11.37 -2.34 -11.84
C GLN A 103 -12.61 -3.06 -12.37
N SER A 104 -12.46 -3.69 -13.52
CA SER A 104 -13.55 -4.38 -14.22
C SER A 104 -13.05 -5.64 -14.93
N HIS A 105 -13.96 -6.41 -15.56
CA HIS A 105 -13.64 -7.61 -16.34
C HIS A 105 -12.77 -8.59 -15.58
N ILE A 106 -13.15 -8.86 -14.33
CA ILE A 106 -12.38 -9.72 -13.45
C ILE A 106 -12.73 -11.18 -13.73
N GLU A 107 -11.73 -11.95 -14.06
CA GLU A 107 -11.84 -13.38 -14.38
C GLU A 107 -10.80 -14.16 -13.57
N VAL A 108 -11.22 -15.23 -12.90
CA VAL A 108 -10.33 -16.20 -12.27
C VAL A 108 -9.95 -17.23 -13.32
N LEU A 109 -8.66 -17.34 -13.61
CA LEU A 109 -8.13 -18.23 -14.65
C LEU A 109 -7.73 -19.59 -14.10
N ASP A 110 -7.20 -19.61 -12.89
CA ASP A 110 -6.73 -20.83 -12.22
C ASP A 110 -6.71 -20.61 -10.69
N MET A 111 -6.96 -21.67 -9.94
CA MET A 111 -6.90 -21.65 -8.50
C MET A 111 -6.63 -23.04 -7.95
N THR A 112 -5.82 -23.14 -6.89
CA THR A 112 -5.68 -24.41 -6.15
C THR A 112 -7.05 -24.95 -5.76
N SER A 113 -7.26 -26.26 -5.90
CA SER A 113 -8.53 -26.93 -5.62
C SER A 113 -9.04 -26.66 -4.20
N GLU A 114 -10.34 -26.89 -4.00
CA GLU A 114 -11.03 -26.75 -2.71
C GLU A 114 -11.01 -25.35 -2.08
N GLY A 115 -10.56 -24.34 -2.82
CA GLY A 115 -10.64 -22.94 -2.40
C GLY A 115 -12.01 -22.32 -2.68
N SER A 116 -12.33 -21.28 -1.96
CA SER A 116 -13.50 -20.42 -2.19
C SER A 116 -13.07 -19.00 -2.52
N ILE A 117 -13.88 -18.29 -3.31
CA ILE A 117 -13.64 -16.88 -3.65
C ILE A 117 -14.84 -16.04 -3.22
N ALA A 118 -14.56 -14.93 -2.55
CA ALA A 118 -15.58 -13.95 -2.19
C ALA A 118 -16.25 -13.35 -3.46
N PRO A 119 -17.48 -12.86 -3.37
CA PRO A 119 -18.17 -12.18 -4.47
C PRO A 119 -17.34 -11.04 -5.07
N THR A 120 -17.55 -10.74 -6.35
CA THR A 120 -16.75 -9.73 -7.06
C THR A 120 -16.87 -8.32 -6.50
N ASN A 121 -17.95 -8.01 -5.81
CA ASN A 121 -18.23 -6.72 -5.17
C ASN A 121 -17.88 -6.68 -3.67
N ALA A 122 -17.25 -7.72 -3.12
CA ALA A 122 -16.81 -7.69 -1.74
C ALA A 122 -15.66 -6.68 -1.54
N SER A 123 -15.75 -5.85 -0.51
CA SER A 123 -14.77 -4.78 -0.24
C SER A 123 -13.35 -5.32 0.03
N ALA A 124 -13.23 -6.43 0.75
CA ALA A 124 -11.97 -7.12 1.00
C ALA A 124 -11.98 -8.49 0.31
N ARG A 125 -12.06 -8.49 -1.02
CA ARG A 125 -12.19 -9.71 -1.80
C ARG A 125 -10.97 -10.60 -1.69
N THR A 126 -11.18 -11.84 -1.26
CA THR A 126 -10.13 -12.84 -1.08
C THR A 126 -10.51 -14.18 -1.71
N ALA A 127 -9.50 -14.93 -2.11
CA ALA A 127 -9.55 -16.37 -2.25
C ALA A 127 -9.09 -16.99 -0.92
N SER A 128 -9.74 -18.05 -0.47
CA SER A 128 -9.48 -18.69 0.83
C SER A 128 -9.50 -20.20 0.75
N TRP A 129 -8.69 -20.85 1.56
CA TRP A 129 -8.55 -22.29 1.67
C TRP A 129 -8.50 -22.72 3.13
N VAL A 130 -9.00 -23.91 3.37
CA VAL A 130 -8.84 -24.64 4.64
C VAL A 130 -8.41 -26.05 4.27
N SER A 131 -7.20 -26.46 4.65
CA SER A 131 -6.67 -27.78 4.27
C SER A 131 -5.84 -28.39 5.39
N SER A 132 -5.96 -29.70 5.56
CA SER A 132 -5.11 -30.50 6.45
C SER A 132 -3.96 -31.19 5.69
N THR A 133 -3.97 -31.15 4.37
CA THR A 133 -3.01 -31.82 3.47
C THR A 133 -2.15 -30.85 2.69
N ASP A 134 -2.78 -29.83 2.10
CA ASP A 134 -2.08 -28.86 1.26
C ASP A 134 -1.38 -27.79 2.11
N ARG A 135 -0.22 -27.39 1.63
CA ARG A 135 0.63 -26.38 2.27
C ARG A 135 0.99 -25.22 1.33
N SER A 136 0.52 -25.29 0.10
CA SER A 136 0.77 -24.25 -0.90
C SER A 136 -0.52 -23.97 -1.67
N PHE A 137 -0.88 -22.69 -1.73
CA PHE A 137 -2.11 -22.22 -2.34
C PHE A 137 -1.80 -21.12 -3.34
N SER A 138 -2.53 -21.09 -4.43
CA SER A 138 -2.36 -20.05 -5.45
C SER A 138 -3.69 -19.73 -6.14
N VAL A 139 -3.77 -18.49 -6.61
CA VAL A 139 -4.84 -18.03 -7.49
C VAL A 139 -4.24 -17.21 -8.63
N THR A 140 -4.68 -17.48 -9.86
CA THR A 140 -4.34 -16.67 -11.02
C THR A 140 -5.62 -16.01 -11.53
N TYR A 141 -5.58 -14.70 -11.65
CA TYR A 141 -6.72 -13.92 -12.13
C TYR A 141 -6.29 -12.83 -13.10
N ARG A 142 -7.22 -12.39 -13.91
CA ARG A 142 -7.04 -11.30 -14.86
C ARG A 142 -8.11 -10.26 -14.62
N TYR A 143 -7.74 -9.00 -14.75
CA TYR A 143 -8.67 -7.89 -14.65
C TYR A 143 -8.22 -6.72 -15.51
N ARG A 144 -9.16 -5.85 -15.85
CA ARG A 144 -8.88 -4.57 -16.48
C ARG A 144 -8.86 -3.48 -15.43
N ILE A 145 -7.82 -2.63 -15.47
CA ILE A 145 -7.74 -1.39 -14.71
C ILE A 145 -7.85 -0.21 -15.67
N ASP A 146 -8.70 0.75 -15.32
CA ASP A 146 -8.86 2.03 -15.98
C ASP A 146 -8.47 3.13 -14.98
N ALA A 147 -7.30 3.76 -15.20
CA ALA A 147 -6.75 4.78 -14.33
C ALA A 147 -6.87 6.15 -15.04
N PRO A 148 -7.83 7.02 -14.68
CA PRO A 148 -7.91 8.37 -15.21
C PRO A 148 -6.70 9.19 -14.75
N TYR A 149 -6.21 10.09 -15.59
CA TYR A 149 -5.25 11.10 -15.16
C TYR A 149 -5.98 12.23 -14.44
N CYS A 150 -5.41 12.67 -13.34
CA CYS A 150 -5.90 13.80 -12.59
C CYS A 150 -4.70 14.63 -12.09
N ASP A 151 -4.54 15.83 -12.62
CA ASP A 151 -3.55 16.78 -12.12
C ASP A 151 -4.16 17.58 -10.96
N ILE A 152 -3.99 17.05 -9.76
CA ILE A 152 -4.48 17.70 -8.54
C ILE A 152 -3.73 18.98 -8.18
N TYR A 153 -2.56 19.25 -8.77
CA TYR A 153 -1.77 20.46 -8.54
C TYR A 153 -1.94 21.50 -9.64
N GLY A 154 -2.29 21.09 -10.86
CA GLY A 154 -2.51 21.98 -12.00
C GLY A 154 -3.88 22.67 -12.04
N GLY A 155 -4.74 22.38 -11.08
CA GLY A 155 -6.02 23.08 -10.92
C GLY A 155 -7.18 22.60 -11.78
N ALA A 156 -6.95 21.65 -12.67
CA ALA A 156 -8.02 21.03 -13.47
C ALA A 156 -8.41 19.69 -12.88
N LEU A 157 -9.27 19.69 -11.88
CA LEU A 157 -9.95 18.46 -11.50
C LEU A 157 -10.81 17.98 -12.68
N PRO A 158 -10.83 16.67 -12.96
CA PRO A 158 -11.75 16.15 -13.96
C PRO A 158 -13.17 16.59 -13.58
N SER A 159 -13.90 17.07 -14.57
CA SER A 159 -15.30 17.54 -14.42
C SER A 159 -16.29 16.42 -14.08
N HIS A 160 -15.81 15.26 -13.66
CA HIS A 160 -16.65 14.20 -13.14
C HIS A 160 -16.88 14.46 -11.66
N PRO A 161 -18.07 14.92 -11.28
CA PRO A 161 -18.39 15.02 -9.87
C PRO A 161 -18.16 13.67 -9.22
N CYS A 162 -17.63 13.68 -8.00
CA CYS A 162 -17.67 12.50 -7.16
C CYS A 162 -19.17 12.19 -7.02
N MET A 163 -19.61 11.14 -7.70
CA MET A 163 -21.04 10.86 -7.86
C MET A 163 -21.67 10.30 -6.60
N ASP A 164 -20.82 9.80 -5.70
CA ASP A 164 -21.28 9.12 -4.51
C ASP A 164 -20.97 9.99 -3.28
N ALA A 165 -21.99 10.38 -2.56
CA ALA A 165 -21.80 10.92 -1.23
C ALA A 165 -21.10 9.87 -0.36
N PRO A 166 -20.19 10.26 0.55
CA PRO A 166 -19.58 9.32 1.46
C PRO A 166 -20.66 8.63 2.28
N LEU A 167 -20.52 7.32 2.44
CA LEU A 167 -21.38 6.55 3.33
C LEU A 167 -21.07 6.94 4.78
N PRO A 168 -22.04 6.76 5.72
CA PRO A 168 -21.79 7.04 7.13
C PRO A 168 -20.55 6.30 7.68
N GLU A 169 -20.31 5.07 7.24
CA GLU A 169 -19.15 4.27 7.60
C GLU A 169 -17.82 4.83 7.09
N ASP A 170 -17.80 5.56 5.97
CA ASP A 170 -16.59 6.20 5.44
C ASP A 170 -16.13 7.39 6.28
N THR A 171 -17.02 7.93 7.12
CA THR A 171 -16.79 9.14 7.92
C THR A 171 -16.95 8.92 9.42
N SER A 172 -17.12 7.67 9.85
CA SER A 172 -17.26 7.30 11.26
C SER A 172 -15.97 6.79 11.89
N GLU A 173 -15.93 6.70 13.19
CA GLU A 173 -14.88 5.99 13.91
C GLU A 173 -14.99 4.47 13.67
N ASP A 174 -13.84 3.79 13.57
CA ASP A 174 -13.72 2.32 13.60
C ASP A 174 -12.70 1.94 14.69
N ARG A 175 -13.16 1.95 15.90
CA ARG A 175 -12.33 1.68 17.09
C ARG A 175 -11.90 0.21 17.17
N PRO A 176 -10.68 -0.07 17.65
CA PRO A 176 -9.74 0.87 18.30
C PRO A 176 -8.81 1.61 17.34
N HIS A 177 -8.81 1.30 16.04
CA HIS A 177 -7.81 1.75 15.09
C HIS A 177 -8.09 3.15 14.53
N ILE A 178 -9.35 3.50 14.30
CA ILE A 178 -9.78 4.82 13.83
C ILE A 178 -10.57 5.49 14.93
N ALA A 179 -9.94 6.38 15.70
CA ALA A 179 -10.56 7.11 16.80
C ALA A 179 -10.35 8.61 16.62
N PHE A 180 -11.44 9.38 16.66
CA PHE A 180 -11.40 10.85 16.57
C PHE A 180 -11.15 11.47 17.93
N THR A 181 -9.94 11.31 18.44
CA THR A 181 -9.55 11.85 19.73
C THR A 181 -9.63 13.40 19.73
N PRO A 182 -9.81 14.04 20.89
CA PRO A 182 -9.78 15.51 20.97
C PRO A 182 -8.49 16.13 20.41
N TYR A 183 -7.35 15.43 20.57
CA TYR A 183 -6.09 15.85 19.99
C TYR A 183 -6.14 15.85 18.45
N LEU A 184 -6.62 14.76 17.84
CA LEU A 184 -6.73 14.64 16.40
C LEU A 184 -7.68 15.69 15.81
N GLN A 185 -8.81 15.92 16.47
CA GLN A 185 -9.78 16.93 16.07
C GLN A 185 -9.18 18.35 16.10
N GLN A 186 -8.46 18.70 17.19
CA GLN A 186 -7.78 19.99 17.30
C GLN A 186 -6.64 20.15 16.29
N LEU A 187 -5.88 19.07 16.05
CA LEU A 187 -4.82 19.06 15.05
C LEU A 187 -5.39 19.30 13.65
N THR A 188 -6.42 18.54 13.28
CA THR A 188 -7.08 18.68 11.97
C THR A 188 -7.63 20.08 11.79
N ALA A 189 -8.37 20.60 12.77
CA ALA A 189 -8.90 21.96 12.73
C ALA A 189 -7.82 23.01 12.47
N ARG A 190 -6.64 22.84 13.09
CA ARG A 190 -5.49 23.73 12.91
C ARG A 190 -4.83 23.62 11.55
N VAL A 191 -4.73 22.38 11.01
CA VAL A 191 -4.11 22.13 9.71
C VAL A 191 -4.95 22.68 8.56
N ILE A 192 -6.29 22.65 8.68
CA ILE A 192 -7.22 23.11 7.65
C ILE A 192 -7.80 24.50 7.93
N ASP A 193 -7.26 25.23 8.89
CA ASP A 193 -7.77 26.54 9.29
C ASP A 193 -7.76 27.53 8.12
N GLY A 194 -8.88 28.22 7.92
CA GLY A 194 -9.07 29.16 6.83
C GLY A 194 -9.27 28.54 5.42
N LEU A 195 -9.25 27.21 5.28
CA LEU A 195 -9.46 26.54 4.01
C LEU A 195 -10.93 26.12 3.85
N GLU A 196 -11.57 26.55 2.75
CA GLU A 196 -12.96 26.20 2.43
C GLU A 196 -13.06 25.06 1.42
N ASP A 197 -12.19 25.05 0.42
CA ASP A 197 -12.18 24.04 -0.63
C ASP A 197 -11.76 22.66 -0.11
N PRO A 198 -12.53 21.59 -0.36
CA PRO A 198 -12.19 20.25 0.12
C PRO A 198 -10.84 19.72 -0.40
N LEU A 199 -10.45 20.09 -1.61
CA LEU A 199 -9.17 19.68 -2.20
C LEU A 199 -7.99 20.38 -1.49
N ASP A 200 -8.13 21.67 -1.20
CA ASP A 200 -7.12 22.43 -0.46
C ASP A 200 -6.96 21.89 0.96
N ARG A 201 -8.06 21.50 1.61
CA ARG A 201 -8.03 20.80 2.90
C ARG A 201 -7.30 19.47 2.82
N ALA A 202 -7.62 18.65 1.81
CA ALA A 202 -6.95 17.36 1.60
C ALA A 202 -5.46 17.55 1.32
N ARG A 203 -5.08 18.56 0.54
CA ARG A 203 -3.71 18.91 0.23
C ARG A 203 -2.95 19.36 1.49
N ALA A 204 -3.53 20.22 2.30
CA ALA A 204 -2.92 20.69 3.56
C ALA A 204 -2.70 19.53 4.54
N ILE A 205 -3.64 18.58 4.63
CA ILE A 205 -3.49 17.36 5.44
C ILE A 205 -2.35 16.49 4.89
N TYR A 206 -2.28 16.29 3.58
CA TYR A 206 -1.21 15.53 2.94
C TYR A 206 0.17 16.14 3.21
N ASP A 207 0.30 17.45 3.01
CA ASP A 207 1.56 18.17 3.26
C ASP A 207 1.97 18.10 4.73
N TYR A 208 1.00 18.22 5.65
CA TYR A 208 1.27 18.03 7.08
C TYR A 208 1.81 16.62 7.38
N LEU A 209 1.16 15.58 6.85
CA LEU A 209 1.58 14.19 7.07
C LEU A 209 2.98 13.94 6.52
N THR A 210 3.27 14.40 5.31
CA THR A 210 4.59 14.19 4.67
C THR A 210 5.73 14.91 5.37
N GLN A 211 5.45 16.01 6.08
CA GLN A 211 6.45 16.80 6.79
C GLN A 211 6.66 16.37 8.25
N HIS A 212 5.67 15.72 8.87
CA HIS A 212 5.66 15.47 10.32
C HIS A 212 5.61 13.98 10.70
N ILE A 213 5.32 13.10 9.75
CA ILE A 213 5.26 11.67 9.99
C ILE A 213 6.36 10.97 9.20
N ASP A 214 7.31 10.40 9.93
CA ASP A 214 8.34 9.54 9.35
C ASP A 214 7.75 8.14 9.13
N TYR A 215 7.83 7.65 7.90
CA TYR A 215 7.55 6.24 7.61
C TYR A 215 8.76 5.41 8.03
N ARG A 216 8.55 4.44 8.91
CA ARG A 216 9.58 3.51 9.37
C ARG A 216 9.24 2.11 8.89
N TYR A 217 10.24 1.45 8.34
CA TYR A 217 10.17 0.05 7.95
C TYR A 217 10.71 -0.85 9.06
#